data_c4dcecc62fb898d339040bb75b709fbd
#
_entry.id   c4dcecc62fb898d339040bb75b709fbd
#
_cell.length_a   1.000
_cell.length_b   1.000
_cell.length_c   1.000
_cell.angle_alpha   90.00
_cell.angle_beta   90.00
_cell.angle_gamma   90.00
#
_symmetry.space_group_name_H-M   'P 1'
#
loop_
_entity.id
_entity.type
_entity.pdbx_description
1 polymer ?
#
loop_
_entity_poly.entity_id
_entity_poly.type
_entity_poly.pdbx_seq_one_letter_code
_entity_poly.pdbx_strand_id
1 'polypeptide(L)'
;TMANATVSRLGQVNASGDANALFLKVFSGEVLATFQRENQMLNMTSVRQISSGKSAQFPVIGTTSSGYHTPGNEITGSSIKHAEKTINIDDLLISSAFLSNLDEAKNHYDVRSIYTAEMGRALANTVDQNLLQLAVLGARGSATITGGNGGKVVTDADADTNADSLIASIFECAQALDEKDVPSTDRFCIVKPA
;
A
#
# COMPACT_ATOMS: atom_id res chain seq x y z
N THR A 1 23.55 4.98 44.09
CA THR A 1 22.66 4.83 42.92
C THR A 1 21.49 3.95 43.32
N MET A 2 20.33 4.53 43.64
CA MET A 2 19.15 3.75 43.87
C MET A 2 18.77 3.12 42.55
N ALA A 3 18.73 1.79 42.50
CA ALA A 3 18.19 1.07 41.35
C ALA A 3 16.70 1.42 41.24
N ASN A 4 16.24 1.85 40.08
CA ASN A 4 14.83 2.04 39.83
C ASN A 4 14.09 0.73 40.10
N ALA A 5 13.12 0.77 41.00
CA ALA A 5 12.29 -0.39 41.28
C ALA A 5 11.58 -0.82 39.99
N THR A 6 11.71 -2.08 39.66
CA THR A 6 10.94 -2.66 38.55
C THR A 6 9.48 -2.64 38.91
N VAL A 7 8.67 -1.88 38.15
CA VAL A 7 7.23 -1.77 38.41
C VAL A 7 6.58 -3.12 38.12
N SER A 8 5.94 -3.70 39.13
CA SER A 8 5.11 -4.89 38.93
C SER A 8 3.86 -4.46 38.13
N ARG A 9 3.72 -5.00 36.94
CA ARG A 9 2.56 -4.73 36.08
C ARG A 9 1.62 -5.92 36.17
N LEU A 10 0.36 -5.62 36.45
CA LEU A 10 -0.66 -6.64 36.38
C LEU A 10 -0.67 -7.18 34.97
N GLY A 11 -0.22 -8.41 34.84
CA GLY A 11 -0.26 -9.07 33.62
C GLY A 11 0.91 -9.01 32.68
N GLN A 12 1.97 -8.63 33.15
CA GLN A 12 3.20 -8.83 32.42
C GLN A 12 3.77 -10.21 32.74
N VAL A 13 3.94 -11.04 31.73
CA VAL A 13 4.56 -12.32 31.90
C VAL A 13 5.99 -12.18 32.17
N ASN A 14 6.35 -12.89 33.19
CA ASN A 14 7.74 -13.23 33.42
C ASN A 14 7.98 -14.75 33.33
N ALA A 15 6.96 -15.53 33.00
CA ALA A 15 7.07 -16.97 32.87
C ALA A 15 5.94 -17.57 32.00
N SER A 16 6.12 -18.80 31.62
CA SER A 16 5.09 -19.60 30.92
C SER A 16 3.78 -19.64 31.69
N GLY A 17 2.71 -19.15 31.07
CA GLY A 17 1.36 -19.19 31.65
C GLY A 17 0.75 -17.83 32.00
N ASP A 18 1.14 -16.78 31.37
CA ASP A 18 0.73 -15.41 31.65
C ASP A 18 -0.74 -15.11 31.37
N ALA A 19 -1.41 -14.61 32.39
CA ALA A 19 -2.79 -14.16 32.33
C ALA A 19 -3.05 -13.00 31.38
N ASN A 20 -2.02 -12.25 30.99
CA ASN A 20 -2.17 -11.05 30.16
C ASN A 20 -1.72 -11.19 28.71
N ALA A 21 -1.30 -12.37 28.29
CA ALA A 21 -1.14 -12.69 26.88
C ALA A 21 -2.45 -12.42 26.09
N LEU A 22 -3.60 -12.56 26.75
CA LEU A 22 -4.91 -12.22 26.18
C LEU A 22 -5.10 -10.71 26.02
N PHE A 23 -4.68 -9.91 26.98
CA PHE A 23 -4.78 -8.45 26.94
C PHE A 23 -3.98 -7.85 25.78
N LEU A 24 -2.74 -8.29 25.59
CA LEU A 24 -1.91 -7.87 24.45
C LEU A 24 -2.50 -8.27 23.10
N LYS A 25 -3.10 -9.46 23.02
CA LYS A 25 -3.80 -9.93 21.81
C LYS A 25 -5.03 -9.08 21.49
N VAL A 26 -5.83 -8.75 22.51
CA VAL A 26 -7.03 -7.90 22.34
C VAL A 26 -6.62 -6.49 21.88
N PHE A 27 -5.62 -5.89 22.54
CA PHE A 27 -5.10 -4.58 22.14
C PHE A 27 -4.60 -4.56 20.69
N SER A 28 -3.80 -5.54 20.31
CA SER A 28 -3.32 -5.68 18.93
C SER A 28 -4.47 -5.87 17.93
N GLY A 29 -5.51 -6.62 18.29
CA GLY A 29 -6.70 -6.81 17.45
C GLY A 29 -7.48 -5.52 17.22
N GLU A 30 -7.64 -4.66 18.22
CA GLU A 30 -8.31 -3.36 18.11
C GLU A 30 -7.55 -2.40 17.17
N VAL A 31 -6.21 -2.35 17.28
CA VAL A 31 -5.36 -1.56 16.39
C VAL A 31 -5.48 -2.03 14.95
N LEU A 32 -5.42 -3.34 14.70
CA LEU A 32 -5.54 -3.91 13.36
C LEU A 32 -6.94 -3.67 12.76
N ALA A 33 -8.00 -3.76 13.55
CA ALA A 33 -9.36 -3.47 13.09
C ALA A 33 -9.50 -2.00 12.68
N THR A 34 -8.92 -1.07 13.43
CA THR A 34 -8.91 0.35 13.07
C THR A 34 -8.06 0.61 11.83
N PHE A 35 -6.89 0.00 11.73
CA PHE A 35 -6.04 0.08 10.54
C PHE A 35 -6.79 -0.35 9.28
N GLN A 36 -7.45 -1.50 9.29
CA GLN A 36 -8.21 -2.00 8.13
C GLN A 36 -9.37 -1.08 7.75
N ARG A 37 -10.02 -0.46 8.72
CA ARG A 37 -11.13 0.46 8.47
C ARG A 37 -10.68 1.80 7.88
N GLU A 38 -9.58 2.35 8.37
CA GLU A 38 -9.10 3.70 7.99
C GLU A 38 -8.23 3.69 6.73
N ASN A 39 -7.63 2.55 6.36
CA ASN A 39 -6.81 2.46 5.17
C ASN A 39 -7.66 2.48 3.89
N GLN A 40 -7.35 3.39 2.97
CA GLN A 40 -8.06 3.58 1.70
C GLN A 40 -7.34 2.91 0.53
N MET A 41 -6.02 3.01 0.49
CA MET A 41 -5.23 2.58 -0.67
C MET A 41 -5.17 1.06 -0.84
N LEU A 42 -5.22 0.29 0.26
CA LEU A 42 -5.24 -1.17 0.18
C LEU A 42 -6.46 -1.72 -0.56
N ASN A 43 -7.60 -1.00 -0.47
CA ASN A 43 -8.83 -1.38 -1.18
C ASN A 43 -8.77 -1.08 -2.68
N MET A 44 -7.88 -0.17 -3.09
CA MET A 44 -7.68 0.25 -4.49
C MET A 44 -6.53 -0.49 -5.17
N THR A 45 -5.78 -1.31 -4.43
CA THR A 45 -4.61 -2.04 -4.93
C THR A 45 -4.79 -3.54 -4.82
N SER A 46 -4.12 -4.29 -5.69
CA SER A 46 -4.11 -5.75 -5.61
C SER A 46 -3.17 -6.21 -4.51
N VAL A 47 -3.71 -6.89 -3.50
CA VAL A 47 -2.95 -7.41 -2.36
C VAL A 47 -2.62 -8.89 -2.58
N ARG A 48 -1.34 -9.25 -2.49
CA ARG A 48 -0.87 -10.63 -2.51
C ARG A 48 -0.27 -11.01 -1.17
N GLN A 49 -0.78 -12.07 -0.58
CA GLN A 49 -0.23 -12.63 0.66
C GLN A 49 0.84 -13.66 0.35
N ILE A 50 1.97 -13.57 1.04
CA ILE A 50 3.07 -14.53 1.02
C ILE A 50 3.15 -15.19 2.39
N SER A 51 3.10 -16.52 2.42
CA SER A 51 3.16 -17.30 3.67
C SER A 51 4.59 -17.52 4.17
N SER A 52 5.58 -17.44 3.27
CA SER A 52 7.00 -17.61 3.59
C SER A 52 7.87 -16.97 2.50
N GLY A 53 9.05 -16.52 2.88
CA GLY A 53 10.00 -15.92 1.96
C GLY A 53 10.24 -14.43 2.22
N LYS A 54 11.34 -13.92 1.68
CA LYS A 54 11.78 -12.53 1.83
C LYS A 54 11.32 -11.63 0.69
N SER A 55 10.90 -12.24 -0.43
CA SER A 55 10.53 -11.50 -1.65
C SER A 55 9.41 -12.20 -2.40
N ALA A 56 8.65 -11.42 -3.17
CA ALA A 56 7.67 -11.91 -4.14
C ALA A 56 8.07 -11.45 -5.55
N GLN A 57 8.01 -12.37 -6.51
CA GLN A 57 8.26 -12.08 -7.91
C GLN A 57 6.95 -12.00 -8.67
N PHE A 58 6.84 -10.98 -9.53
CA PHE A 58 5.71 -10.76 -10.41
C PHE A 58 6.21 -10.86 -11.86
N PRO A 59 5.79 -11.88 -12.62
CA PRO A 59 6.17 -11.98 -14.02
C PRO A 59 5.47 -10.90 -14.85
N VAL A 60 6.23 -10.29 -15.75
CA VAL A 60 5.74 -9.33 -16.73
C VAL A 60 5.97 -9.91 -18.11
N ILE A 61 4.90 -10.04 -18.89
CA ILE A 61 4.94 -10.62 -20.23
C ILE A 61 4.73 -9.49 -21.25
N GLY A 62 5.57 -9.44 -22.27
CA GLY A 62 5.46 -8.48 -23.35
C GLY A 62 4.33 -8.81 -24.32
N THR A 63 4.04 -7.86 -25.19
CA THR A 63 3.05 -8.02 -26.27
C THR A 63 3.65 -8.73 -27.46
N THR A 64 2.79 -9.42 -28.23
CA THR A 64 3.13 -10.00 -29.53
C THR A 64 2.41 -9.27 -30.65
N SER A 65 2.97 -9.26 -31.83
CA SER A 65 2.34 -8.70 -33.03
C SER A 65 1.73 -9.81 -33.88
N SER A 66 0.62 -9.51 -34.51
CA SER A 66 -0.01 -10.39 -35.52
C SER A 66 -0.03 -9.69 -36.88
N GLY A 67 0.06 -10.46 -37.96
CA GLY A 67 0.03 -9.95 -39.32
C GLY A 67 -0.56 -10.95 -40.28
N TYR A 68 -1.02 -10.47 -41.43
CA TYR A 68 -1.53 -11.33 -42.50
C TYR A 68 -0.38 -12.01 -43.22
N HIS A 69 -0.50 -13.30 -43.42
CA HIS A 69 0.47 -14.11 -44.15
C HIS A 69 0.13 -14.15 -45.65
N THR A 70 1.17 -13.91 -46.49
CA THR A 70 1.04 -14.11 -47.94
C THR A 70 1.48 -15.52 -48.30
N PRO A 71 0.63 -16.29 -48.97
CA PRO A 71 1.01 -17.66 -49.43
C PRO A 71 2.31 -17.64 -50.22
N GLY A 72 3.22 -18.58 -49.90
CA GLY A 72 4.52 -18.67 -50.53
C GLY A 72 5.70 -18.03 -49.77
N ASN A 73 5.43 -17.25 -48.76
CA ASN A 73 6.47 -16.68 -47.88
C ASN A 73 6.72 -17.59 -46.66
N GLU A 74 7.93 -17.51 -46.11
CA GLU A 74 8.28 -18.19 -44.88
C GLU A 74 7.59 -17.54 -43.67
N ILE A 75 7.06 -18.35 -42.77
CA ILE A 75 6.48 -17.87 -41.51
C ILE A 75 7.61 -17.73 -40.48
N THR A 76 8.00 -16.49 -40.20
CA THR A 76 8.97 -16.19 -39.16
C THR A 76 8.24 -15.88 -37.87
N GLY A 77 8.50 -16.64 -36.79
CA GLY A 77 7.93 -16.39 -35.48
C GLY A 77 8.58 -15.17 -34.79
N SER A 78 7.79 -14.41 -34.06
CA SER A 78 8.30 -13.36 -33.19
C SER A 78 8.46 -13.85 -31.75
N SER A 79 9.57 -13.49 -31.09
CA SER A 79 9.80 -13.85 -29.70
C SER A 79 9.04 -12.90 -28.77
N ILE A 80 8.30 -13.45 -27.80
CA ILE A 80 7.67 -12.69 -26.73
C ILE A 80 8.73 -12.50 -25.62
N LYS A 81 8.96 -11.26 -25.23
CA LYS A 81 9.91 -10.95 -24.17
C LYS A 81 9.25 -11.11 -22.81
N HIS A 82 10.02 -11.59 -21.85
CA HIS A 82 9.62 -11.79 -20.46
C HIS A 82 10.55 -11.02 -19.55
N ALA A 83 10.00 -10.47 -18.49
CA ALA A 83 10.74 -9.86 -17.39
C ALA A 83 10.03 -10.17 -16.07
N GLU A 84 10.68 -9.87 -14.97
CA GLU A 84 10.10 -10.00 -13.65
C GLU A 84 10.29 -8.71 -12.85
N LYS A 85 9.33 -8.42 -11.98
CA LYS A 85 9.43 -7.38 -10.97
C LYS A 85 9.47 -8.05 -9.61
N THR A 86 10.56 -7.88 -8.88
CA THR A 86 10.72 -8.43 -7.53
C THR A 86 10.38 -7.36 -6.51
N ILE A 87 9.52 -7.70 -5.56
CA ILE A 87 9.22 -6.88 -4.38
C ILE A 87 9.85 -7.57 -3.18
N ASN A 88 10.73 -6.86 -2.48
CA ASN A 88 11.37 -7.32 -1.26
C ASN A 88 10.61 -6.81 -0.04
N ILE A 89 10.63 -7.59 1.04
CA ILE A 89 10.16 -7.14 2.36
C ILE A 89 11.36 -6.48 3.02
N ASP A 90 11.30 -5.15 3.20
CA ASP A 90 12.42 -4.37 3.70
C ASP A 90 12.26 -4.06 5.18
N ASP A 91 11.20 -3.35 5.57
CA ASP A 91 11.04 -2.77 6.89
C ASP A 91 9.73 -3.19 7.58
N LEU A 92 9.73 -3.09 8.89
CA LEU A 92 8.57 -3.30 9.74
C LEU A 92 8.05 -1.96 10.25
N LEU A 93 6.84 -1.58 9.85
CA LEU A 93 6.18 -0.40 10.37
C LEU A 93 5.60 -0.70 11.75
N ILE A 94 6.02 0.07 12.75
CA ILE A 94 5.64 -0.11 14.14
C ILE A 94 5.00 1.16 14.68
N SER A 95 3.90 1.00 15.40
CA SER A 95 3.35 2.03 16.28
C SER A 95 3.34 1.49 17.71
N SER A 96 3.91 2.26 18.64
CA SER A 96 3.98 1.86 20.05
C SER A 96 3.57 3.01 20.95
N ALA A 97 2.76 2.72 21.97
CA ALA A 97 2.41 3.63 23.03
C ALA A 97 2.67 2.97 24.39
N PHE A 98 3.16 3.76 25.32
CA PHE A 98 3.38 3.31 26.68
C PHE A 98 2.29 3.91 27.58
N LEU A 99 1.50 3.05 28.22
CA LEU A 99 0.46 3.45 29.16
C LEU A 99 0.80 2.86 30.55
N SER A 100 0.79 3.73 31.55
CA SER A 100 0.97 3.29 32.95
C SER A 100 -0.35 2.75 33.49
N ASN A 101 -0.31 1.56 34.11
CA ASN A 101 -1.50 0.96 34.74
C ASN A 101 -2.06 1.85 35.86
N LEU A 102 -1.22 2.67 36.52
CA LEU A 102 -1.64 3.59 37.55
C LEU A 102 -2.45 4.76 36.95
N ASP A 103 -2.06 5.25 35.79
CA ASP A 103 -2.76 6.32 35.10
C ASP A 103 -4.07 5.83 34.50
N GLU A 104 -4.10 4.61 33.98
CA GLU A 104 -5.31 3.96 33.50
C GLU A 104 -6.34 3.79 34.64
N ALA A 105 -5.89 3.38 35.82
CA ALA A 105 -6.76 3.23 37.01
C ALA A 105 -7.28 4.58 37.56
N LYS A 106 -6.60 5.69 37.32
CA LYS A 106 -7.01 7.03 37.72
C LYS A 106 -7.96 7.70 36.73
N ASN A 107 -8.00 7.26 35.50
CA ASN A 107 -8.84 7.85 34.47
C ASN A 107 -10.26 7.30 34.56
N HIS A 108 -11.24 8.21 34.55
CA HIS A 108 -12.67 7.86 34.49
C HIS A 108 -13.14 7.45 33.10
N TYR A 109 -12.28 7.62 32.08
CA TYR A 109 -12.62 7.35 30.69
C TYR A 109 -11.82 6.17 30.16
N ASP A 110 -12.39 5.46 29.21
CA ASP A 110 -11.68 4.41 28.45
C ASP A 110 -10.67 5.05 27.48
N VAL A 111 -9.50 5.37 28.03
CA VAL A 111 -8.39 5.99 27.27
C VAL A 111 -7.78 4.97 26.31
N ARG A 112 -7.89 3.68 26.61
CA ARG A 112 -7.31 2.61 25.81
C ARG A 112 -7.88 2.59 24.41
N SER A 113 -9.21 2.67 24.25
CA SER A 113 -9.86 2.66 22.93
C SER A 113 -9.45 3.85 22.06
N ILE A 114 -9.20 5.01 22.68
CA ILE A 114 -8.72 6.21 21.98
C ILE A 114 -7.30 5.98 21.47
N TYR A 115 -6.40 5.44 22.30
CA TYR A 115 -5.03 5.16 21.88
C TYR A 115 -4.95 4.10 20.78
N THR A 116 -5.73 3.02 20.86
CA THR A 116 -5.77 1.99 19.81
C THR A 116 -6.26 2.56 18.49
N ALA A 117 -7.27 3.44 18.53
CA ALA A 117 -7.78 4.11 17.34
C ALA A 117 -6.73 5.04 16.71
N GLU A 118 -6.04 5.85 17.50
CA GLU A 118 -5.00 6.75 17.00
C GLU A 118 -3.77 6.00 16.45
N MET A 119 -3.37 4.93 17.10
CA MET A 119 -2.30 4.07 16.59
C MET A 119 -2.68 3.41 15.25
N GLY A 120 -3.91 2.92 15.13
CA GLY A 120 -4.42 2.36 13.89
C GLY A 120 -4.47 3.38 12.76
N ARG A 121 -4.91 4.62 13.04
CA ARG A 121 -4.90 5.72 12.06
C ARG A 121 -3.50 6.13 11.65
N ALA A 122 -2.57 6.24 12.59
CA ALA A 122 -1.19 6.59 12.27
C ALA A 122 -0.55 5.56 11.33
N LEU A 123 -0.77 4.26 11.58
CA LEU A 123 -0.32 3.19 10.71
C LEU A 123 -0.98 3.29 9.33
N ALA A 124 -2.30 3.48 9.26
CA ALA A 124 -3.04 3.59 8.01
C ALA A 124 -2.54 4.77 7.16
N ASN A 125 -2.39 5.95 7.76
CA ASN A 125 -1.89 7.14 7.08
C ASN A 125 -0.48 6.94 6.51
N THR A 126 0.41 6.30 7.26
CA THR A 126 1.78 6.04 6.79
C THR A 126 1.79 5.06 5.62
N VAL A 127 0.99 4.00 5.68
CA VAL A 127 0.87 3.04 4.59
C VAL A 127 0.26 3.69 3.34
N ASP A 128 -0.80 4.48 3.49
CA ASP A 128 -1.44 5.19 2.38
C ASP A 128 -0.48 6.19 1.71
N GLN A 129 0.30 6.95 2.49
CA GLN A 129 1.32 7.85 1.97
C GLN A 129 2.39 7.09 1.17
N ASN A 130 2.89 5.97 1.68
CA ASN A 130 3.88 5.16 1.00
C ASN A 130 3.33 4.56 -0.30
N LEU A 131 2.09 4.07 -0.31
CA LEU A 131 1.45 3.53 -1.51
C LEU A 131 1.21 4.62 -2.57
N LEU A 132 0.81 5.83 -2.17
CA LEU A 132 0.68 6.96 -3.08
C LEU A 132 2.03 7.36 -3.69
N GLN A 133 3.10 7.40 -2.90
CA GLN A 133 4.45 7.66 -3.41
C GLN A 133 4.89 6.60 -4.43
N LEU A 134 4.62 5.32 -4.16
CA LEU A 134 4.91 4.24 -5.08
C LEU A 134 4.08 4.35 -6.37
N ALA A 135 2.82 4.79 -6.30
CA ALA A 135 1.99 5.05 -7.48
C ALA A 135 2.60 6.17 -8.35
N VAL A 136 3.06 7.26 -7.75
CA VAL A 136 3.76 8.34 -8.46
C VAL A 136 5.07 7.86 -9.09
N LEU A 137 5.84 7.05 -8.37
CA LEU A 137 7.06 6.44 -8.91
C LEU A 137 6.76 5.50 -10.07
N GLY A 138 5.69 4.71 -9.97
CA GLY A 138 5.19 3.86 -11.05
C GLY A 138 4.78 4.66 -12.29
N ALA A 139 4.10 5.79 -12.12
CA ALA A 139 3.71 6.69 -13.21
C ALA A 139 4.92 7.32 -13.93
N ARG A 140 6.03 7.53 -13.22
CA ARG A 140 7.28 8.04 -13.78
C ARG A 140 8.20 6.94 -14.32
N GLY A 141 7.86 5.68 -14.06
CA GLY A 141 8.66 4.53 -14.45
C GLY A 141 8.61 4.25 -15.96
N SER A 142 9.74 3.87 -16.53
CA SER A 142 9.79 3.32 -17.88
C SER A 142 9.22 1.90 -17.91
N ALA A 143 8.91 1.41 -19.11
CA ALA A 143 8.48 0.02 -19.27
C ALA A 143 9.54 -0.96 -18.76
N THR A 144 9.10 -1.99 -18.06
CA THR A 144 9.98 -3.06 -17.55
C THR A 144 10.55 -3.91 -18.69
N ILE A 145 9.86 -3.93 -19.83
CA ILE A 145 10.24 -4.70 -21.04
C ILE A 145 10.28 -3.76 -22.22
N THR A 146 11.22 -3.95 -23.13
CA THR A 146 11.27 -3.21 -24.41
C THR A 146 9.99 -3.49 -25.21
N GLY A 147 9.28 -2.42 -25.59
CA GLY A 147 7.99 -2.51 -26.28
C GLY A 147 6.79 -2.72 -25.34
N GLY A 148 7.00 -2.76 -24.02
CA GLY A 148 5.92 -2.77 -23.03
C GLY A 148 5.41 -1.36 -22.69
N ASN A 149 4.30 -1.32 -21.96
CA ASN A 149 3.69 -0.07 -21.52
C ASN A 149 4.43 0.46 -20.27
N GLY A 150 4.96 1.68 -20.35
CA GLY A 150 5.50 2.42 -19.21
C GLY A 150 4.44 3.28 -18.52
N GLY A 151 4.80 3.98 -17.45
CA GLY A 151 3.95 4.98 -16.82
C GLY A 151 3.69 6.19 -17.73
N LYS A 152 2.74 7.02 -17.36
CA LYS A 152 2.46 8.32 -17.98
C LYS A 152 2.31 9.38 -16.90
N VAL A 153 2.90 10.53 -17.12
CA VAL A 153 2.71 11.71 -16.28
C VAL A 153 2.15 12.82 -17.17
N VAL A 154 1.04 13.38 -16.75
CA VAL A 154 0.47 14.60 -17.32
C VAL A 154 0.88 15.75 -16.42
N THR A 155 1.41 16.82 -17.00
CA THR A 155 1.81 18.03 -16.26
C THR A 155 1.06 19.22 -16.80
N ASP A 156 0.31 19.87 -15.95
CA ASP A 156 -0.40 21.11 -16.23
C ASP A 156 -0.12 22.08 -15.07
N ALA A 157 0.35 23.29 -15.41
CA ALA A 157 0.73 24.30 -14.42
C ALA A 157 -0.49 24.92 -13.71
N ASP A 158 -1.66 24.86 -14.34
CA ASP A 158 -2.87 25.52 -13.87
C ASP A 158 -3.89 24.53 -13.26
N ALA A 159 -3.56 23.24 -13.19
CA ALA A 159 -4.48 22.20 -12.73
C ALA A 159 -4.87 22.33 -11.25
N ASP A 160 -4.13 23.08 -10.46
CA ASP A 160 -4.44 23.34 -9.03
C ASP A 160 -5.30 24.59 -8.82
N THR A 161 -5.39 25.47 -9.81
CA THR A 161 -6.10 26.77 -9.73
C THR A 161 -7.28 26.87 -10.69
N ASN A 162 -7.29 26.10 -11.77
CA ASN A 162 -8.31 26.13 -12.80
C ASN A 162 -9.02 24.77 -12.93
N ALA A 163 -10.33 24.77 -12.70
CA ALA A 163 -11.15 23.56 -12.79
C ALA A 163 -11.18 22.92 -14.20
N ASP A 164 -11.15 23.75 -15.25
CA ASP A 164 -11.16 23.24 -16.64
C ASP A 164 -9.86 22.53 -16.97
N SER A 165 -8.72 23.07 -16.52
CA SER A 165 -7.40 22.44 -16.64
C SER A 165 -7.32 21.11 -15.88
N LEU A 166 -7.88 21.05 -14.67
CA LEU A 166 -7.94 19.82 -13.89
C LEU A 166 -8.79 18.76 -14.62
N ILE A 167 -9.95 19.13 -15.14
CA ILE A 167 -10.83 18.24 -15.90
C ILE A 167 -10.12 17.73 -17.15
N ALA A 168 -9.48 18.61 -17.92
CA ALA A 168 -8.71 18.23 -19.10
C ALA A 168 -7.60 17.24 -18.77
N SER A 169 -6.85 17.47 -17.69
CA SER A 169 -5.78 16.58 -17.21
C SER A 169 -6.30 15.20 -16.79
N ILE A 170 -7.49 15.13 -16.16
CA ILE A 170 -8.15 13.85 -15.80
C ILE A 170 -8.53 13.07 -17.08
N PHE A 171 -9.09 13.74 -18.08
CA PHE A 171 -9.42 13.09 -19.35
C PHE A 171 -8.18 12.62 -20.10
N GLU A 172 -7.09 13.39 -20.10
CA GLU A 172 -5.82 12.97 -20.70
C GLU A 172 -5.23 11.75 -19.98
N CYS A 173 -5.32 11.69 -18.66
CA CYS A 173 -4.94 10.50 -17.90
C CYS A 173 -5.80 9.28 -18.26
N ALA A 174 -7.12 9.45 -18.42
CA ALA A 174 -8.02 8.38 -18.83
C ALA A 174 -7.70 7.89 -20.25
N GLN A 175 -7.45 8.81 -21.18
CA GLN A 175 -7.02 8.47 -22.53
C GLN A 175 -5.70 7.69 -22.53
N ALA A 176 -4.72 8.11 -21.72
CA ALA A 176 -3.45 7.42 -21.62
C ALA A 176 -3.58 5.98 -21.08
N LEU A 177 -4.58 5.71 -20.24
CA LEU A 177 -4.89 4.35 -19.78
C LEU A 177 -5.55 3.53 -20.91
N ASP A 178 -6.43 4.15 -21.71
CA ASP A 178 -7.06 3.48 -22.86
C ASP A 178 -6.03 3.14 -23.94
N GLU A 179 -5.10 4.06 -24.24
CA GLU A 179 -4.00 3.83 -25.19
C GLU A 179 -3.08 2.67 -24.78
N LYS A 180 -3.07 2.31 -23.50
CA LYS A 180 -2.27 1.20 -22.94
C LYS A 180 -3.07 -0.06 -22.69
N ASP A 181 -4.29 -0.13 -23.19
CA ASP A 181 -5.19 -1.29 -23.04
C ASP A 181 -5.46 -1.66 -21.57
N VAL A 182 -5.46 -0.68 -20.66
CA VAL A 182 -5.84 -0.92 -19.26
C VAL A 182 -7.37 -1.06 -19.19
N PRO A 183 -7.91 -2.12 -18.54
CA PRO A 183 -9.34 -2.29 -18.39
C PRO A 183 -10.02 -1.05 -17.80
N SER A 184 -11.24 -0.72 -18.24
CA SER A 184 -12.01 0.42 -17.74
C SER A 184 -12.60 0.21 -16.35
N THR A 185 -12.62 -1.05 -15.88
CA THR A 185 -13.04 -1.41 -14.52
C THR A 185 -11.93 -1.11 -13.54
N ASP A 186 -12.30 -0.77 -12.30
CA ASP A 186 -11.38 -0.55 -11.18
C ASP A 186 -10.35 0.57 -11.39
N ARG A 187 -10.74 1.62 -12.14
CA ARG A 187 -9.97 2.85 -12.26
C ARG A 187 -10.40 3.84 -11.20
N PHE A 188 -9.44 4.38 -10.48
CA PHE A 188 -9.67 5.35 -9.41
C PHE A 188 -9.04 6.69 -9.75
N CYS A 189 -9.70 7.77 -9.36
CA CYS A 189 -9.16 9.12 -9.46
C CYS A 189 -9.07 9.69 -8.03
N ILE A 190 -7.87 10.08 -7.63
CA ILE A 190 -7.62 10.67 -6.31
C ILE A 190 -7.24 12.11 -6.52
N VAL A 191 -8.03 13.02 -5.97
CA VAL A 191 -7.80 14.47 -6.03
C VAL A 191 -7.65 15.04 -4.63
N LYS A 192 -6.86 16.12 -4.52
CA LYS A 192 -6.73 16.88 -3.30
C LYS A 192 -8.09 17.54 -2.97
N PRO A 193 -8.54 17.52 -1.72
CA PRO A 193 -9.70 18.32 -1.32
C PRO A 193 -9.43 19.81 -1.54
N ALA A 194 -10.47 20.54 -1.95
CA ALA A 194 -10.42 21.98 -2.21
C ALA A 194 -10.26 22.78 -0.90
#